data_e0f522e4648f02eb21b28df450c31bc7
#
_entry.id   e0f522e4648f02eb21b28df450c31bc7
#
_cell.length_a   1.000
_cell.length_b   1.000
_cell.length_c   1.000
_cell.angle_alpha   90.00
_cell.angle_beta   90.00
_cell.angle_gamma   90.00
#
_symmetry.space_group_name_H-M   'P 1'
#
loop_
_entity.id
_entity.type
_entity.pdbx_description
1 polymer ?
#
loop_
_entity_poly.entity_id
_entity_poly.type
_entity_poly.pdbx_seq_one_letter_code
_entity_poly.pdbx_strand_id
1 'polypeptide(L)'
;NAIRGAISAIQKLMRRVQPTHMAVIFDTSEPTFRHLLSPIYKGDRPSMPSELSEQIPYLHALIRALGIPLHMLPGAEADDIIGTLAKRAEAEGHQVLISTGDKDMAQLVTDKVTLEDSFKDKPMDHDGVIEKFGVRPDQIIDYLTLMGDASDGIKGVPGVGAKTAAKLLNEYGSIGGILENVDSIKGKVGQSLKDSVEGIVLDHQLASIVIDLDLNLTYDDLKLVDPNVE
;
A
#
# COMPACT_ATOMS: atom_id res chain seq x y z
N ASN A 1 -9.99 -22.68 -3.74
CA ASN A 1 -9.59 -22.40 -5.11
C ASN A 1 -9.44 -20.87 -5.26
N ALA A 2 -8.20 -20.39 -5.27
CA ALA A 2 -7.84 -18.97 -5.26
C ALA A 2 -8.39 -18.21 -6.50
N ILE A 3 -8.32 -18.84 -7.68
CA ILE A 3 -8.83 -18.26 -8.93
C ILE A 3 -10.32 -17.89 -8.80
N ARG A 4 -11.14 -18.83 -8.32
CA ARG A 4 -12.58 -18.60 -8.17
C ARG A 4 -12.86 -17.44 -7.20
N GLY A 5 -12.12 -17.39 -6.09
CA GLY A 5 -12.26 -16.33 -5.10
C GLY A 5 -11.91 -14.96 -5.70
N ALA A 6 -10.76 -14.86 -6.35
CA ALA A 6 -10.28 -13.63 -6.98
C ALA A 6 -11.25 -13.13 -8.08
N ILE A 7 -11.64 -14.00 -9.01
CA ILE A 7 -12.56 -13.62 -10.10
C ILE A 7 -13.93 -13.21 -9.54
N SER A 8 -14.44 -13.93 -8.52
CA SER A 8 -15.72 -13.54 -7.89
C SER A 8 -15.65 -12.16 -7.22
N ALA A 9 -14.53 -11.87 -6.53
CA ALA A 9 -14.31 -10.56 -5.91
C ALA A 9 -14.24 -9.45 -6.96
N ILE A 10 -13.46 -9.64 -8.04
CA ILE A 10 -13.35 -8.69 -9.15
C ILE A 10 -14.73 -8.45 -9.78
N GLN A 11 -15.48 -9.50 -10.11
CA GLN A 11 -16.81 -9.35 -10.73
C GLN A 11 -17.82 -8.68 -9.79
N LYS A 12 -17.75 -8.94 -8.47
CA LYS A 12 -18.58 -8.26 -7.47
C LYS A 12 -18.26 -6.76 -7.46
N LEU A 13 -16.97 -6.42 -7.44
CA LEU A 13 -16.49 -5.05 -7.46
C LEU A 13 -16.94 -4.31 -8.72
N MET A 14 -16.73 -4.90 -9.89
CA MET A 14 -17.15 -4.33 -11.18
C MET A 14 -18.66 -4.06 -11.25
N ARG A 15 -19.47 -5.00 -10.78
CA ARG A 15 -20.94 -4.83 -10.77
C ARG A 15 -21.41 -3.72 -9.85
N ARG A 16 -20.74 -3.53 -8.73
CA ARG A 16 -21.10 -2.54 -7.73
C ARG A 16 -20.61 -1.15 -8.09
N VAL A 17 -19.36 -1.04 -8.53
CA VAL A 17 -18.70 0.24 -8.81
C VAL A 17 -18.98 0.73 -10.23
N GLN A 18 -19.14 -0.19 -11.19
CA GLN A 18 -19.30 0.10 -12.62
C GLN A 18 -18.21 1.06 -13.14
N PRO A 19 -16.92 0.74 -12.94
CA PRO A 19 -15.83 1.61 -13.29
C PRO A 19 -15.72 1.75 -14.82
N THR A 20 -15.32 2.92 -15.30
CA THR A 20 -14.94 3.13 -16.71
C THR A 20 -13.51 2.66 -16.99
N HIS A 21 -12.64 2.75 -15.99
CA HIS A 21 -11.25 2.36 -16.03
C HIS A 21 -10.96 1.46 -14.82
N MET A 22 -10.22 0.41 -15.04
CA MET A 22 -9.82 -0.54 -14.01
C MET A 22 -8.53 -1.21 -14.43
N ALA A 23 -7.67 -1.52 -13.48
CA ALA A 23 -6.53 -2.38 -13.70
C ALA A 23 -6.36 -3.34 -12.52
N VAL A 24 -5.79 -4.50 -12.80
CA VAL A 24 -5.30 -5.41 -11.78
C VAL A 24 -3.78 -5.39 -11.83
N ILE A 25 -3.17 -5.15 -10.69
CA ILE A 25 -1.72 -5.01 -10.57
C ILE A 25 -1.18 -6.22 -9.80
N PHE A 26 -0.09 -6.78 -10.30
CA PHE A 26 0.62 -7.89 -9.64
C PHE A 26 2.08 -7.53 -9.40
N ASP A 27 2.62 -8.08 -8.31
CA ASP A 27 4.07 -8.09 -8.09
C ASP A 27 4.77 -9.00 -9.10
N THR A 28 6.05 -8.73 -9.31
CA THR A 28 6.97 -9.62 -10.01
C THR A 28 7.89 -10.32 -9.02
N SER A 29 8.66 -11.30 -9.49
CA SER A 29 9.63 -12.02 -8.65
C SER A 29 10.96 -11.28 -8.51
N GLU A 30 11.18 -10.21 -9.26
CA GLU A 30 12.42 -9.45 -9.23
C GLU A 30 12.55 -8.64 -7.96
N PRO A 31 13.78 -8.52 -7.42
CA PRO A 31 14.06 -7.64 -6.29
C PRO A 31 13.74 -6.18 -6.64
N THR A 32 13.19 -5.47 -5.67
CA THR A 32 12.91 -4.04 -5.78
C THR A 32 14.01 -3.21 -5.12
N PHE A 33 13.95 -1.88 -5.26
CA PHE A 33 14.90 -1.00 -4.59
C PHE A 33 14.92 -1.18 -3.07
N ARG A 34 13.78 -1.59 -2.46
CA ARG A 34 13.72 -1.84 -1.02
C ARG A 34 14.59 -3.01 -0.59
N HIS A 35 14.74 -4.04 -1.42
CA HIS A 35 15.66 -5.15 -1.16
C HIS A 35 17.13 -4.71 -1.25
N LEU A 36 17.44 -3.69 -2.08
CA LEU A 36 18.77 -3.10 -2.15
C LEU A 36 19.06 -2.22 -0.93
N LEU A 37 18.06 -1.51 -0.40
CA LEU A 37 18.19 -0.71 0.81
C LEU A 37 18.32 -1.56 2.06
N SER A 38 17.58 -2.66 2.14
CA SER A 38 17.56 -3.54 3.30
C SER A 38 17.43 -5.02 2.90
N PRO A 39 18.48 -5.82 3.04
CA PRO A 39 18.42 -7.25 2.74
C PRO A 39 17.41 -8.05 3.58
N ILE A 40 16.97 -7.50 4.72
CA ILE A 40 15.96 -8.13 5.58
C ILE A 40 14.53 -7.74 5.19
N TYR A 41 14.35 -6.81 4.25
CA TYR A 41 13.03 -6.38 3.78
C TYR A 41 12.25 -7.57 3.22
N LYS A 42 11.09 -7.87 3.80
CA LYS A 42 10.24 -9.04 3.47
C LYS A 42 10.97 -10.40 3.51
N GLY A 43 12.18 -10.45 4.09
CA GLY A 43 13.05 -11.63 4.06
C GLY A 43 12.50 -12.84 4.82
N ASP A 44 11.69 -12.61 5.85
CA ASP A 44 11.06 -13.67 6.65
C ASP A 44 9.69 -14.11 6.11
N ARG A 45 9.24 -13.54 4.99
CA ARG A 45 7.97 -13.96 4.37
C ARG A 45 8.11 -15.39 3.81
N PRO A 46 7.18 -16.32 4.15
CA PRO A 46 7.20 -17.65 3.55
C PRO A 46 6.99 -17.55 2.03
N SER A 47 7.65 -18.44 1.29
CA SER A 47 7.44 -18.55 -0.14
C SER A 47 5.98 -18.91 -0.46
N MET A 48 5.49 -18.43 -1.60
CA MET A 48 4.15 -18.78 -2.08
C MET A 48 4.03 -20.30 -2.22
N PRO A 49 2.95 -20.93 -1.69
CA PRO A 49 2.71 -22.35 -1.91
C PRO A 49 2.66 -22.71 -3.41
N SER A 50 3.23 -23.85 -3.77
CA SER A 50 3.32 -24.29 -5.18
C SER A 50 1.96 -24.35 -5.86
N GLU A 51 0.94 -24.86 -5.15
CA GLU A 51 -0.44 -24.95 -5.66
C GLU A 51 -1.07 -23.58 -5.94
N LEU A 52 -0.62 -22.53 -5.28
CA LEU A 52 -1.04 -21.16 -5.56
C LEU A 52 -0.25 -20.58 -6.73
N SER A 53 1.06 -20.79 -6.74
CA SER A 53 1.95 -20.33 -7.82
C SER A 53 1.51 -20.87 -9.18
N GLU A 54 1.14 -22.15 -9.25
CA GLU A 54 0.63 -22.78 -10.47
C GLU A 54 -0.69 -22.16 -10.98
N GLN A 55 -1.48 -21.53 -10.11
CA GLN A 55 -2.75 -20.91 -10.47
C GLN A 55 -2.57 -19.50 -11.05
N ILE A 56 -1.47 -18.80 -10.78
CA ILE A 56 -1.27 -17.40 -11.18
C ILE A 56 -1.37 -17.20 -12.70
N PRO A 57 -0.72 -18.01 -13.56
CA PRO A 57 -0.83 -17.82 -15.02
C PRO A 57 -2.28 -17.95 -15.53
N TYR A 58 -3.05 -18.87 -14.96
CA TYR A 58 -4.46 -19.03 -15.31
C TYR A 58 -5.31 -17.87 -14.84
N LEU A 59 -5.02 -17.32 -13.65
CA LEU A 59 -5.68 -16.13 -13.14
C LEU A 59 -5.41 -14.92 -14.03
N HIS A 60 -4.16 -14.72 -14.46
CA HIS A 60 -3.80 -13.66 -15.39
C HIS A 60 -4.54 -13.78 -16.73
N ALA A 61 -4.62 -15.01 -17.28
CA ALA A 61 -5.35 -15.26 -18.53
C ALA A 61 -6.84 -14.92 -18.38
N LEU A 62 -7.48 -15.32 -17.27
CA LEU A 62 -8.89 -15.03 -17.01
C LEU A 62 -9.15 -13.54 -16.82
N ILE A 63 -8.29 -12.81 -16.11
CA ILE A 63 -8.42 -11.36 -15.94
C ILE A 63 -8.39 -10.66 -17.30
N ARG A 64 -7.43 -11.02 -18.17
CA ARG A 64 -7.35 -10.46 -19.52
C ARG A 64 -8.56 -10.84 -20.38
N ALA A 65 -9.03 -12.09 -20.28
CA ALA A 65 -10.25 -12.53 -20.99
C ALA A 65 -11.51 -11.78 -20.53
N LEU A 66 -11.56 -11.31 -19.30
CA LEU A 66 -12.61 -10.42 -18.79
C LEU A 66 -12.50 -8.98 -19.31
N GLY A 67 -11.52 -8.67 -20.16
CA GLY A 67 -11.29 -7.34 -20.68
C GLY A 67 -10.68 -6.36 -19.67
N ILE A 68 -10.04 -6.87 -18.62
CA ILE A 68 -9.44 -6.05 -17.57
C ILE A 68 -7.94 -5.94 -17.83
N PRO A 69 -7.39 -4.73 -17.99
CA PRO A 69 -5.95 -4.49 -18.04
C PRO A 69 -5.24 -5.08 -16.81
N LEU A 70 -4.13 -5.77 -17.07
CA LEU A 70 -3.28 -6.37 -16.05
C LEU A 70 -1.85 -5.90 -16.25
N HIS A 71 -1.30 -5.27 -15.22
CA HIS A 71 0.04 -4.69 -15.27
C HIS A 71 0.95 -5.23 -14.17
N MET A 72 2.23 -5.28 -14.49
CA MET A 72 3.35 -5.63 -13.63
C MET A 72 4.57 -4.85 -14.11
N LEU A 73 5.45 -4.46 -13.21
CA LEU A 73 6.70 -3.79 -13.56
C LEU A 73 7.86 -4.45 -12.80
N PRO A 74 8.83 -5.08 -13.49
CA PRO A 74 10.03 -5.59 -12.86
C PRO A 74 10.77 -4.50 -12.08
N GLY A 75 11.20 -4.81 -10.86
CA GLY A 75 11.91 -3.87 -10.00
C GLY A 75 11.05 -2.88 -9.21
N ALA A 76 9.72 -2.88 -9.41
CA ALA A 76 8.75 -2.14 -8.61
C ALA A 76 7.78 -3.08 -7.91
N GLU A 77 7.23 -2.67 -6.79
CA GLU A 77 6.15 -3.39 -6.13
C GLU A 77 4.79 -2.97 -6.71
N ALA A 78 3.80 -3.87 -6.63
CA ALA A 78 2.44 -3.57 -7.06
C ALA A 78 1.91 -2.29 -6.39
N ASP A 79 2.22 -2.08 -5.13
CA ASP A 79 1.81 -0.91 -4.35
C ASP A 79 2.33 0.40 -4.93
N ASP A 80 3.58 0.41 -5.45
CA ASP A 80 4.19 1.58 -6.09
C ASP A 80 3.49 1.91 -7.43
N ILE A 81 3.13 0.87 -8.19
CA ILE A 81 2.37 1.03 -9.44
C ILE A 81 0.98 1.60 -9.13
N ILE A 82 0.28 1.02 -8.15
CA ILE A 82 -1.05 1.46 -7.72
C ILE A 82 -0.99 2.90 -7.22
N GLY A 83 -0.01 3.23 -6.35
CA GLY A 83 0.19 4.57 -5.83
C GLY A 83 0.42 5.61 -6.93
N THR A 84 1.26 5.27 -7.90
CA THR A 84 1.55 6.13 -9.05
C THR A 84 0.30 6.35 -9.93
N LEU A 85 -0.43 5.29 -10.25
CA LEU A 85 -1.66 5.38 -11.05
C LEU A 85 -2.76 6.15 -10.31
N ALA A 86 -2.94 5.90 -9.02
CA ALA A 86 -3.91 6.62 -8.20
C ALA A 86 -3.59 8.13 -8.14
N LYS A 87 -2.32 8.48 -7.98
CA LYS A 87 -1.87 9.88 -7.95
C LYS A 87 -2.09 10.59 -9.27
N ARG A 88 -1.80 9.92 -10.40
CA ARG A 88 -2.05 10.45 -11.75
C ARG A 88 -3.54 10.68 -11.97
N ALA A 89 -4.40 9.68 -11.67
CA ALA A 89 -5.85 9.79 -11.82
C ALA A 89 -6.44 10.90 -10.93
N GLU A 90 -5.97 11.01 -9.68
CA GLU A 90 -6.37 12.10 -8.78
C GLU A 90 -6.02 13.49 -9.35
N ALA A 91 -4.81 13.65 -9.90
CA ALA A 91 -4.37 14.90 -10.51
C ALA A 91 -5.21 15.31 -11.73
N GLU A 92 -5.75 14.34 -12.46
CA GLU A 92 -6.69 14.55 -13.57
C GLU A 92 -8.14 14.76 -13.10
N GLY A 93 -8.40 14.71 -11.79
CA GLY A 93 -9.70 14.99 -11.19
C GLY A 93 -10.61 13.77 -11.01
N HIS A 94 -10.11 12.56 -11.26
CA HIS A 94 -10.89 11.34 -11.14
C HIS A 94 -11.05 10.86 -9.70
N GLN A 95 -12.14 10.15 -9.43
CA GLN A 95 -12.34 9.39 -8.21
C GLN A 95 -11.66 8.03 -8.36
N VAL A 96 -10.89 7.62 -7.36
CA VAL A 96 -10.13 6.37 -7.36
C VAL A 96 -10.58 5.48 -6.22
N LEU A 97 -10.87 4.23 -6.52
CA LEU A 97 -11.09 3.18 -5.54
C LEU A 97 -9.97 2.14 -5.63
N ILE A 98 -9.19 1.99 -4.58
CA ILE A 98 -8.15 0.96 -4.46
C ILE A 98 -8.73 -0.20 -3.68
N SER A 99 -8.89 -1.36 -4.34
CA SER A 99 -9.36 -2.58 -3.69
C SER A 99 -8.18 -3.40 -3.18
N THR A 100 -7.95 -3.35 -1.87
CA THR A 100 -6.81 -4.00 -1.22
C THR A 100 -7.12 -4.37 0.23
N GLY A 101 -6.49 -5.44 0.72
CA GLY A 101 -6.46 -5.78 2.14
C GLY A 101 -5.27 -5.17 2.88
N ASP A 102 -4.34 -4.55 2.14
CA ASP A 102 -3.13 -3.99 2.72
C ASP A 102 -3.40 -2.67 3.44
N LYS A 103 -2.99 -2.63 4.72
CA LYS A 103 -3.15 -1.46 5.58
C LYS A 103 -2.24 -0.29 5.18
N ASP A 104 -1.11 -0.60 4.54
CA ASP A 104 -0.08 0.39 4.22
C ASP A 104 -0.53 1.31 3.10
N MET A 105 -1.45 0.84 2.25
CA MET A 105 -2.12 1.64 1.23
C MET A 105 -2.96 2.79 1.80
N ALA A 106 -3.22 2.81 3.12
CA ALA A 106 -3.93 3.93 3.78
C ALA A 106 -3.20 5.28 3.63
N GLN A 107 -1.89 5.26 3.36
CA GLN A 107 -1.10 6.47 3.04
C GLN A 107 -1.53 7.15 1.72
N LEU A 108 -2.25 6.44 0.84
CA LEU A 108 -2.72 6.95 -0.44
C LEU A 108 -4.10 7.62 -0.37
N VAL A 109 -4.81 7.49 0.77
CA VAL A 109 -6.16 8.03 0.93
C VAL A 109 -6.16 9.55 0.90
N THR A 110 -7.07 10.09 0.11
CA THR A 110 -7.31 11.54 -0.04
C THR A 110 -8.82 11.79 -0.17
N ASP A 111 -9.23 13.01 -0.48
CA ASP A 111 -10.62 13.34 -0.80
C ASP A 111 -11.13 12.62 -2.07
N LYS A 112 -10.23 12.17 -2.95
CA LYS A 112 -10.58 11.49 -4.21
C LYS A 112 -10.14 10.03 -4.25
N VAL A 113 -9.23 9.60 -3.38
CA VAL A 113 -8.72 8.23 -3.29
C VAL A 113 -9.24 7.56 -2.05
N THR A 114 -9.99 6.48 -2.22
CA THR A 114 -10.51 5.65 -1.12
C THR A 114 -10.01 4.22 -1.26
N LEU A 115 -9.88 3.52 -0.13
CA LEU A 115 -9.57 2.09 -0.11
C LEU A 115 -10.82 1.28 0.17
N GLU A 116 -10.79 0.03 -0.25
CA GLU A 116 -11.79 -0.97 0.13
C GLU A 116 -11.16 -2.34 0.27
N ASP A 117 -11.43 -2.99 1.38
CA ASP A 117 -11.14 -4.41 1.53
C ASP A 117 -12.29 -5.21 0.89
N SER A 118 -12.01 -5.90 -0.22
CA SER A 118 -12.99 -6.66 -1.00
C SER A 118 -13.77 -7.71 -0.20
N PHE A 119 -13.27 -8.07 0.99
CA PHE A 119 -13.91 -9.04 1.88
C PHE A 119 -14.79 -8.38 2.96
N LYS A 120 -14.62 -7.08 3.21
CA LYS A 120 -15.31 -6.38 4.30
C LYS A 120 -16.37 -5.39 3.84
N ASP A 121 -16.44 -5.11 2.53
CA ASP A 121 -17.41 -4.18 1.91
C ASP A 121 -17.54 -2.80 2.59
N LYS A 122 -16.53 -2.39 3.35
CA LYS A 122 -16.49 -1.08 4.02
C LYS A 122 -15.37 -0.24 3.40
N PRO A 123 -15.69 0.80 2.63
CA PRO A 123 -14.67 1.71 2.14
C PRO A 123 -13.98 2.42 3.30
N MET A 124 -12.69 2.67 3.13
CA MET A 124 -11.86 3.44 4.04
C MET A 124 -11.48 4.75 3.36
N ASP A 125 -12.17 5.79 3.76
CA ASP A 125 -11.88 7.19 3.41
C ASP A 125 -11.00 7.83 4.49
N HIS A 126 -10.86 9.15 4.44
CA HIS A 126 -10.09 9.93 5.41
C HIS A 126 -10.51 9.65 6.86
N ASP A 127 -11.81 9.67 7.13
CA ASP A 127 -12.33 9.44 8.49
C ASP A 127 -12.14 7.98 8.91
N GLY A 128 -12.28 7.04 7.96
CA GLY A 128 -12.01 5.63 8.20
C GLY A 128 -10.55 5.35 8.55
N VAL A 129 -9.59 6.08 7.99
CA VAL A 129 -8.18 6.01 8.38
C VAL A 129 -8.00 6.51 9.81
N ILE A 130 -8.56 7.65 10.16
CA ILE A 130 -8.48 8.20 11.53
C ILE A 130 -9.14 7.23 12.55
N GLU A 131 -10.31 6.70 12.21
CA GLU A 131 -11.01 5.72 13.08
C GLU A 131 -10.14 4.48 13.33
N LYS A 132 -9.45 3.99 12.30
CA LYS A 132 -8.69 2.74 12.38
C LYS A 132 -7.31 2.91 13.01
N PHE A 133 -6.57 3.97 12.65
CA PHE A 133 -5.16 4.15 13.02
C PHE A 133 -4.94 5.23 14.08
N GLY A 134 -5.92 6.12 14.30
CA GLY A 134 -5.79 7.27 15.20
C GLY A 134 -4.94 8.40 14.66
N VAL A 135 -4.60 8.38 13.36
CA VAL A 135 -3.82 9.39 12.65
C VAL A 135 -4.44 9.67 11.29
N ARG A 136 -4.10 10.81 10.68
CA ARG A 136 -4.55 11.18 9.33
C ARG A 136 -3.83 10.37 8.25
N PRO A 137 -4.39 10.26 7.02
CA PRO A 137 -3.73 9.57 5.90
C PRO A 137 -2.30 10.08 5.62
N ASP A 138 -2.08 11.38 5.68
CA ASP A 138 -0.77 12.00 5.48
C ASP A 138 0.27 11.67 6.58
N GLN A 139 -0.16 11.08 7.67
CA GLN A 139 0.69 10.62 8.77
C GLN A 139 0.92 9.11 8.78
N ILE A 140 0.34 8.36 7.85
CA ILE A 140 0.43 6.88 7.86
C ILE A 140 1.87 6.40 7.66
N ILE A 141 2.65 7.04 6.77
CA ILE A 141 4.06 6.69 6.57
C ILE A 141 4.84 6.85 7.88
N ASP A 142 4.68 8.00 8.53
CA ASP A 142 5.31 8.29 9.82
C ASP A 142 4.85 7.31 10.91
N TYR A 143 3.56 6.98 10.92
CA TYR A 143 2.99 6.01 11.86
C TYR A 143 3.60 4.62 11.69
N LEU A 144 3.71 4.12 10.46
CA LEU A 144 4.33 2.82 10.15
C LEU A 144 5.82 2.82 10.49
N THR A 145 6.51 3.92 10.17
CA THR A 145 7.93 4.11 10.49
C THR A 145 8.19 4.04 12.00
N LEU A 146 7.35 4.69 12.80
CA LEU A 146 7.50 4.68 14.26
C LEU A 146 7.14 3.34 14.88
N MET A 147 6.04 2.76 14.45
CA MET A 147 5.53 1.51 14.99
C MET A 147 6.33 0.29 14.52
N GLY A 148 6.87 0.35 13.31
CA GLY A 148 7.45 -0.76 12.59
C GLY A 148 6.40 -1.70 11.98
N ASP A 149 6.88 -2.56 11.10
CA ASP A 149 6.12 -3.68 10.53
C ASP A 149 7.01 -4.91 10.42
N ALA A 150 6.80 -5.87 11.31
CA ALA A 150 7.58 -7.10 11.32
C ALA A 150 7.39 -7.94 10.05
N SER A 151 6.21 -7.87 9.40
CA SER A 151 5.95 -8.61 8.17
C SER A 151 6.78 -8.10 6.98
N ASP A 152 7.19 -6.84 7.02
CA ASP A 152 7.99 -6.20 6.00
C ASP A 152 9.47 -6.01 6.41
N GLY A 153 9.82 -6.41 7.64
CA GLY A 153 11.17 -6.21 8.16
C GLY A 153 11.45 -4.76 8.55
N ILE A 154 10.42 -3.95 8.74
CA ILE A 154 10.51 -2.58 9.24
C ILE A 154 10.58 -2.61 10.76
N LYS A 155 11.68 -2.13 11.34
CA LYS A 155 11.96 -2.32 12.76
C LYS A 155 11.13 -1.43 13.67
N GLY A 156 10.90 -0.20 13.26
CA GLY A 156 10.29 0.81 14.09
C GLY A 156 11.19 1.28 15.25
N VAL A 157 10.63 2.11 16.11
CA VAL A 157 11.30 2.63 17.30
C VAL A 157 11.01 1.73 18.50
N PRO A 158 12.03 1.19 19.19
CA PRO A 158 11.82 0.31 20.32
C PRO A 158 10.94 0.92 21.41
N GLY A 159 9.87 0.20 21.77
CA GLY A 159 8.90 0.65 22.78
C GLY A 159 7.83 1.62 22.25
N VAL A 160 7.83 1.91 20.95
CA VAL A 160 6.78 2.70 20.28
C VAL A 160 5.85 1.74 19.53
N GLY A 161 4.69 1.45 20.10
CA GLY A 161 3.61 0.73 19.43
C GLY A 161 2.54 1.69 18.89
N ALA A 162 1.49 1.12 18.31
CA ALA A 162 0.41 1.85 17.64
C ALA A 162 -0.13 3.07 18.40
N LYS A 163 -0.48 2.88 19.68
CA LYS A 163 -1.03 3.97 20.52
C LYS A 163 -0.03 5.09 20.79
N THR A 164 1.25 4.73 20.98
CA THR A 164 2.32 5.70 21.25
C THR A 164 2.65 6.47 19.97
N ALA A 165 2.76 5.80 18.83
CA ALA A 165 2.97 6.42 17.53
C ALA A 165 1.85 7.42 17.21
N ALA A 166 0.59 7.02 17.34
CA ALA A 166 -0.56 7.90 17.10
C ALA A 166 -0.54 9.11 18.04
N LYS A 167 -0.27 8.91 19.34
CA LYS A 167 -0.17 10.02 20.29
C LYS A 167 0.91 11.02 19.91
N LEU A 168 2.11 10.54 19.58
CA LEU A 168 3.23 11.40 19.20
C LEU A 168 2.92 12.19 17.92
N LEU A 169 2.34 11.54 16.90
CA LEU A 169 1.98 12.20 15.65
C LEU A 169 0.85 13.23 15.82
N ASN A 170 -0.13 12.96 16.67
CA ASN A 170 -1.17 13.93 16.98
C ASN A 170 -0.63 15.13 17.76
N GLU A 171 0.41 14.95 18.59
CA GLU A 171 1.03 16.02 19.39
C GLU A 171 2.04 16.86 18.59
N TYR A 172 2.88 16.21 17.78
CA TYR A 172 4.01 16.86 17.09
C TYR A 172 3.84 16.96 15.56
N GLY A 173 2.79 16.38 15.01
CA GLY A 173 2.40 16.49 13.60
C GLY A 173 3.11 15.51 12.66
N SER A 174 4.41 15.30 12.81
CA SER A 174 5.23 14.43 11.95
C SER A 174 6.45 13.88 12.69
N ILE A 175 7.15 12.92 12.07
CA ILE A 175 8.47 12.45 12.59
C ILE A 175 9.45 13.62 12.71
N GLY A 176 9.48 14.53 11.76
CA GLY A 176 10.29 15.75 11.85
C GLY A 176 9.99 16.55 13.12
N GLY A 177 8.71 16.85 13.35
CA GLY A 177 8.27 17.54 14.56
C GLY A 177 8.57 16.77 15.86
N ILE A 178 8.47 15.44 15.84
CA ILE A 178 8.85 14.59 16.98
C ILE A 178 10.35 14.70 17.27
N LEU A 179 11.19 14.60 16.25
CA LEU A 179 12.66 14.66 16.42
C LEU A 179 13.15 16.05 16.83
N GLU A 180 12.54 17.12 16.31
CA GLU A 180 12.82 18.50 16.75
C GLU A 180 12.51 18.73 18.24
N ASN A 181 11.52 18.02 18.76
CA ASN A 181 11.07 18.14 20.14
C ASN A 181 11.48 16.95 21.03
N VAL A 182 12.39 16.10 20.55
CA VAL A 182 12.74 14.83 21.22
C VAL A 182 13.25 15.02 22.66
N ASP A 183 13.89 16.13 22.96
CA ASP A 183 14.38 16.46 24.32
C ASP A 183 13.23 16.71 25.32
N SER A 184 12.05 17.08 24.83
CA SER A 184 10.84 17.24 25.63
C SER A 184 10.12 15.93 25.91
N ILE A 185 10.40 14.88 25.14
CA ILE A 185 9.80 13.55 25.27
C ILE A 185 10.55 12.76 26.35
N LYS A 186 9.93 12.66 27.52
CA LYS A 186 10.56 12.04 28.70
C LYS A 186 10.52 10.52 28.66
N GLY A 187 11.43 9.89 29.40
CA GLY A 187 11.45 8.45 29.65
C GLY A 187 12.06 7.64 28.51
N LYS A 188 11.74 6.35 28.50
CA LYS A 188 12.35 5.39 27.56
C LYS A 188 12.05 5.70 26.09
N VAL A 189 10.85 6.21 25.80
CA VAL A 189 10.43 6.55 24.43
C VAL A 189 11.30 7.66 23.85
N GLY A 190 11.54 8.74 24.62
CA GLY A 190 12.41 9.84 24.17
C GLY A 190 13.84 9.36 23.89
N GLN A 191 14.38 8.48 24.77
CA GLN A 191 15.70 7.90 24.54
C GLN A 191 15.71 7.00 23.29
N SER A 192 14.73 6.12 23.14
CA SER A 192 14.63 5.24 21.96
C SER A 192 14.54 6.03 20.65
N LEU A 193 13.80 7.14 20.62
CA LEU A 193 13.71 8.02 19.46
C LEU A 193 15.10 8.59 19.10
N LYS A 194 15.85 9.08 20.09
CA LYS A 194 17.22 9.60 19.89
C LYS A 194 18.17 8.54 19.33
N ASP A 195 18.07 7.33 19.85
CA ASP A 195 18.94 6.21 19.49
C ASP A 195 18.57 5.60 18.14
N SER A 196 17.37 5.90 17.62
CA SER A 196 16.82 5.28 16.39
C SER A 196 16.85 6.20 15.16
N VAL A 197 17.45 7.38 15.21
CA VAL A 197 17.37 8.38 14.13
C VAL A 197 17.77 7.81 12.76
N GLU A 198 18.87 7.09 12.68
CA GLU A 198 19.33 6.47 11.42
C GLU A 198 18.37 5.38 10.95
N GLY A 199 17.85 4.56 11.87
CA GLY A 199 16.86 3.53 11.58
C GLY A 199 15.52 4.11 11.08
N ILE A 200 15.09 5.22 11.67
CA ILE A 200 13.88 5.95 11.24
C ILE A 200 13.97 6.37 9.77
N VAL A 201 15.12 6.87 9.33
CA VAL A 201 15.31 7.27 7.93
C VAL A 201 15.15 6.08 6.97
N LEU A 202 15.77 4.95 7.31
CA LEU A 202 15.64 3.73 6.52
C LEU A 202 14.20 3.19 6.53
N ASP A 203 13.60 3.07 7.71
CA ASP A 203 12.26 2.55 7.88
C ASP A 203 11.22 3.41 7.16
N HIS A 204 11.40 4.74 7.15
CA HIS A 204 10.56 5.66 6.39
C HIS A 204 10.65 5.41 4.89
N GLN A 205 11.85 5.18 4.35
CA GLN A 205 12.03 4.85 2.93
C GLN A 205 11.40 3.49 2.57
N LEU A 206 11.48 2.51 3.46
CA LEU A 206 10.88 1.19 3.26
C LEU A 206 9.34 1.22 3.32
N ALA A 207 8.77 2.03 4.23
CA ALA A 207 7.32 2.18 4.41
C ALA A 207 6.66 3.04 3.33
N SER A 208 7.42 3.90 2.66
CA SER A 208 6.87 4.83 1.67
C SER A 208 6.53 4.12 0.36
N ILE A 209 5.31 4.29 -0.12
CA ILE A 209 4.90 3.90 -1.46
C ILE A 209 5.39 4.96 -2.45
N VAL A 210 6.05 4.53 -3.52
CA VAL A 210 6.48 5.41 -4.60
C VAL A 210 5.25 5.80 -5.44
N ILE A 211 5.07 7.09 -5.67
CA ILE A 211 3.88 7.63 -6.35
C ILE A 211 4.20 8.35 -7.66
N ASP A 212 5.43 8.26 -8.11
CA ASP A 212 5.98 8.98 -9.28
C ASP A 212 6.82 8.07 -10.19
N LEU A 213 6.53 6.76 -10.21
CA LEU A 213 7.20 5.83 -11.12
C LEU A 213 7.06 6.28 -12.57
N ASP A 214 8.13 6.11 -13.34
CA ASP A 214 8.08 6.27 -14.79
C ASP A 214 7.36 5.05 -15.42
N LEU A 215 6.03 5.11 -15.38
CA LEU A 215 5.17 4.10 -16.00
C LEU A 215 4.90 4.50 -17.45
N ASN A 216 5.26 3.64 -18.38
CA ASN A 216 4.86 3.79 -19.78
C ASN A 216 3.39 3.35 -19.98
N LEU A 217 2.49 3.97 -19.19
CA LEU A 217 1.05 3.73 -19.19
C LEU A 217 0.32 5.06 -19.24
N THR A 218 -0.67 5.13 -20.12
CA THR A 218 -1.63 6.24 -20.20
C THR A 218 -2.94 5.86 -19.50
N TYR A 219 -3.83 6.82 -19.29
CA TYR A 219 -5.14 6.56 -18.73
C TYR A 219 -5.98 5.64 -19.62
N ASP A 220 -5.81 5.76 -20.96
CA ASP A 220 -6.52 4.89 -21.93
C ASP A 220 -6.11 3.41 -21.80
N ASP A 221 -4.90 3.13 -21.35
CA ASP A 221 -4.41 1.75 -21.12
C ASP A 221 -5.11 1.05 -19.94
N LEU A 222 -5.87 1.81 -19.13
CA LEU A 222 -6.65 1.29 -18.01
C LEU A 222 -8.14 1.08 -18.36
N LYS A 223 -8.53 1.39 -19.60
CA LYS A 223 -9.91 1.21 -20.05
C LYS A 223 -10.31 -0.26 -20.05
N LEU A 224 -11.49 -0.53 -19.52
CA LEU A 224 -12.13 -1.83 -19.71
C LEU A 224 -12.47 -2.04 -21.19
N VAL A 225 -12.15 -3.22 -21.70
CA VAL A 225 -12.54 -3.64 -23.04
C VAL A 225 -13.59 -4.75 -22.97
N ASP A 226 -14.32 -4.99 -24.06
CA ASP A 226 -15.30 -6.07 -24.08
C ASP A 226 -14.62 -7.42 -23.79
N PRO A 227 -15.24 -8.28 -22.95
CA PRO A 227 -14.72 -9.60 -22.67
C PRO A 227 -14.53 -10.43 -23.93
N ASN A 228 -13.38 -11.11 -24.03
CA ASN A 228 -13.20 -12.11 -25.09
C ASN A 228 -13.89 -13.40 -24.69
N VAL A 229 -14.94 -13.78 -25.42
CA VAL A 229 -15.81 -14.94 -25.16
C VAL A 229 -15.46 -16.14 -26.06
N GLU A 230 -14.35 -16.09 -26.84
CA GLU A 230 -13.90 -17.18 -27.68
C GLU A 230 -13.11 -18.26 -26.92
#